data_9caa4de72d58eeb73e4c3853b2eec68d
#
_entry.id   9caa4de72d58eeb73e4c3853b2eec68d
#
_cell.length_a   1.000
_cell.length_b   1.000
_cell.length_c   1.000
_cell.angle_alpha   90.00
_cell.angle_beta   90.00
_cell.angle_gamma   90.00
#
_symmetry.space_group_name_H-M   'P 1'
#
loop_
_entity.id
_entity.type
_entity.pdbx_description
1 polymer ?
#
loop_
_entity_poly.entity_id
_entity_poly.type
_entity_poly.pdbx_seq_one_letter_code
_entity_poly.pdbx_strand_id
1 'polypeptide(L)'
;MAKTVDFRDLPEIALLQSFAAVAETRSITRAALLSGRSQPVVSQHLQRLEAKLGMRLVERSNRPLMLTSEGETLAGQIPDILASLAAVVDTVQSQYDAQLQRIRIAMPDSMSCSMGAEFVSLAGKLAESVELCAGIVPWEQDVFRALQIDFLVDSPPYDPKEYFHPLEIFTDPYVLICSTKHGDSPTEEIIERLPQVAHAQTTKFGQRARGIARGLGVRDNPKYNFDSSQSVIRFVEIGYGWAITSALCLYQSPAAFKGIQVRQMGEEDRRTLMLISRADVLKQLAWNTAGIMRDVFRQLVDGPWAELSPQCADLLRGANPSVFAATSQGDDPA
;
A
#
# COMPACT_ATOMS: atom_id res chain seq x y z
N MET A 1 21.49 22.25 -9.88
CA MET A 1 21.15 22.31 -11.33
C MET A 1 21.20 20.88 -11.86
N ALA A 2 20.09 20.30 -12.25
CA ALA A 2 20.07 18.99 -12.89
C ALA A 2 20.75 19.10 -14.24
N LYS A 3 21.77 18.27 -14.47
CA LYS A 3 22.48 18.20 -15.74
C LYS A 3 21.47 17.68 -16.78
N THR A 4 21.19 18.48 -17.81
CA THR A 4 20.34 18.04 -18.93
C THR A 4 21.01 16.84 -19.58
N VAL A 5 20.35 15.67 -19.53
CA VAL A 5 20.87 14.43 -20.11
C VAL A 5 20.70 14.52 -21.62
N ASP A 6 21.81 14.47 -22.40
CA ASP A 6 21.71 14.30 -23.85
C ASP A 6 21.40 12.82 -24.15
N PHE A 7 20.25 12.58 -24.75
CA PHE A 7 19.79 11.21 -25.08
C PHE A 7 20.76 10.46 -26.01
N ARG A 8 21.59 11.19 -26.77
CA ARG A 8 22.63 10.60 -27.63
C ARG A 8 23.75 9.94 -26.84
N ASP A 9 23.94 10.34 -25.58
CA ASP A 9 24.96 9.79 -24.70
C ASP A 9 24.50 8.55 -23.93
N LEU A 10 23.19 8.24 -23.98
CA LEU A 10 22.66 7.06 -23.28
C LEU A 10 22.99 5.76 -24.02
N PRO A 11 23.28 4.66 -23.30
CA PRO A 11 23.42 3.33 -23.89
C PRO A 11 22.11 2.83 -24.51
N GLU A 12 22.22 2.09 -25.59
CA GLU A 12 21.09 1.38 -26.18
C GLU A 12 20.56 0.30 -25.21
N ILE A 13 19.24 0.13 -25.12
CA ILE A 13 18.61 -0.83 -24.21
C ILE A 13 19.12 -2.25 -24.45
N ALA A 14 19.37 -2.64 -25.71
CA ALA A 14 19.91 -3.94 -26.04
C ALA A 14 21.28 -4.22 -25.42
N LEU A 15 22.10 -3.19 -25.22
CA LEU A 15 23.40 -3.29 -24.57
C LEU A 15 23.21 -3.52 -23.06
N LEU A 16 22.29 -2.78 -22.43
CA LEU A 16 21.95 -2.92 -21.02
C LEU A 16 21.37 -4.31 -20.72
N GLN A 17 20.45 -4.81 -21.55
CA GLN A 17 19.89 -6.15 -21.43
C GLN A 17 20.97 -7.25 -21.51
N SER A 18 21.89 -7.13 -22.47
CA SER A 18 22.99 -8.10 -22.61
C SER A 18 23.93 -8.06 -21.42
N PHE A 19 24.21 -6.87 -20.87
CA PHE A 19 25.04 -6.74 -19.68
C PHE A 19 24.33 -7.29 -18.44
N ALA A 20 23.03 -7.04 -18.26
CA ALA A 20 22.23 -7.61 -17.16
C ALA A 20 22.33 -9.15 -17.14
N ALA A 21 22.16 -9.80 -18.31
CA ALA A 21 22.32 -11.24 -18.44
C ALA A 21 23.74 -11.72 -18.11
N VAL A 22 24.77 -10.95 -18.45
CA VAL A 22 26.16 -11.26 -18.08
C VAL A 22 26.38 -11.10 -16.59
N ALA A 23 25.83 -10.05 -15.99
CA ALA A 23 25.92 -9.78 -14.55
C ALA A 23 25.29 -10.89 -13.73
N GLU A 24 24.12 -11.35 -14.14
CA GLU A 24 23.37 -12.43 -13.48
C GLU A 24 24.11 -13.79 -13.60
N THR A 25 24.52 -14.14 -14.83
CA THR A 25 25.05 -15.48 -15.10
C THR A 25 26.54 -15.61 -14.86
N ARG A 26 27.28 -14.50 -14.73
CA ARG A 26 28.75 -14.43 -14.64
C ARG A 26 29.45 -15.21 -15.77
N SER A 27 28.80 -15.29 -16.95
CA SER A 27 29.25 -16.05 -18.10
C SER A 27 28.65 -15.52 -19.40
N ILE A 28 29.49 -15.14 -20.37
CA ILE A 28 29.02 -14.65 -21.68
C ILE A 28 28.21 -15.73 -22.42
N THR A 29 28.62 -17.00 -22.31
CA THR A 29 27.91 -18.10 -22.96
C THR A 29 26.52 -18.34 -22.37
N ARG A 30 26.39 -18.31 -21.04
CA ARG A 30 25.10 -18.45 -20.36
C ARG A 30 24.23 -17.22 -20.59
N ALA A 31 24.80 -16.02 -20.59
CA ALA A 31 24.08 -14.79 -20.90
C ALA A 31 23.51 -14.80 -22.32
N ALA A 32 24.24 -15.38 -23.28
CA ALA A 32 23.76 -15.56 -24.64
C ALA A 32 22.51 -16.45 -24.69
N LEU A 33 22.55 -17.58 -23.99
CA LEU A 33 21.38 -18.49 -23.87
C LEU A 33 20.20 -17.79 -23.17
N LEU A 34 20.45 -17.12 -22.06
CA LEU A 34 19.41 -16.42 -21.29
C LEU A 34 18.73 -15.30 -22.10
N SER A 35 19.52 -14.55 -22.88
CA SER A 35 19.01 -13.42 -23.66
C SER A 35 18.53 -13.78 -25.09
N GLY A 36 18.55 -15.07 -25.48
CA GLY A 36 18.18 -15.52 -26.83
C GLY A 36 19.11 -14.97 -27.93
N ARG A 37 20.36 -14.65 -27.60
CA ARG A 37 21.35 -14.06 -28.51
C ARG A 37 22.53 -15.01 -28.72
N SER A 38 23.34 -14.77 -29.75
CA SER A 38 24.60 -15.51 -29.92
C SER A 38 25.70 -14.95 -29.02
N GLN A 39 26.67 -15.78 -28.61
CA GLN A 39 27.80 -15.38 -27.79
C GLN A 39 28.62 -14.22 -28.39
N PRO A 40 28.91 -14.17 -29.71
CA PRO A 40 29.57 -13.03 -30.31
C PRO A 40 28.81 -11.73 -30.16
N VAL A 41 27.46 -11.77 -30.27
CA VAL A 41 26.59 -10.57 -30.10
C VAL A 41 26.66 -10.06 -28.68
N VAL A 42 26.55 -10.93 -27.66
CA VAL A 42 26.65 -10.53 -26.26
C VAL A 42 28.03 -9.96 -25.94
N SER A 43 29.12 -10.55 -26.49
CA SER A 43 30.48 -10.03 -26.33
C SER A 43 30.65 -8.66 -26.98
N GLN A 44 30.10 -8.46 -28.17
CA GLN A 44 30.13 -7.18 -28.88
C GLN A 44 29.29 -6.12 -28.15
N HIS A 45 28.12 -6.47 -27.65
CA HIS A 45 27.28 -5.57 -26.85
C HIS A 45 28.01 -5.10 -25.60
N LEU A 46 28.67 -6.00 -24.88
CA LEU A 46 29.47 -5.65 -23.72
C LEU A 46 30.61 -4.69 -24.06
N GLN A 47 31.36 -4.96 -25.15
CA GLN A 47 32.42 -4.08 -25.58
C GLN A 47 31.91 -2.67 -25.96
N ARG A 48 30.79 -2.61 -26.68
CA ARG A 48 30.16 -1.33 -27.07
C ARG A 48 29.65 -0.56 -25.84
N LEU A 49 29.07 -1.23 -24.84
CA LEU A 49 28.67 -0.62 -23.62
C LEU A 49 29.83 -0.03 -22.83
N GLU A 50 30.91 -0.82 -22.63
CA GLU A 50 32.16 -0.37 -22.00
C GLU A 50 32.79 0.82 -22.72
N ALA A 51 32.83 0.76 -24.05
CA ALA A 51 33.35 1.87 -24.86
C ALA A 51 32.50 3.15 -24.73
N LYS A 52 31.17 3.01 -24.71
CA LYS A 52 30.26 4.16 -24.56
C LYS A 52 30.36 4.80 -23.20
N LEU A 53 30.50 3.99 -22.13
CA LEU A 53 30.66 4.47 -20.76
C LEU A 53 32.08 4.91 -20.41
N GLY A 54 33.08 4.57 -21.27
CA GLY A 54 34.49 4.89 -21.04
C GLY A 54 35.12 4.10 -19.88
N MET A 55 34.50 2.99 -19.45
CA MET A 55 34.95 2.19 -18.31
C MET A 55 34.73 0.70 -18.54
N ARG A 56 35.51 -0.15 -17.86
CA ARG A 56 35.31 -1.58 -17.88
C ARG A 56 34.24 -1.97 -16.84
N LEU A 57 33.37 -2.87 -17.24
CA LEU A 57 32.31 -3.42 -16.37
C LEU A 57 32.59 -4.85 -15.92
N VAL A 58 33.51 -5.53 -16.63
CA VAL A 58 33.87 -6.93 -16.32
C VAL A 58 35.39 -7.11 -16.33
N GLU A 59 35.86 -7.98 -15.44
CA GLU A 59 37.23 -8.49 -15.38
C GLU A 59 37.31 -9.79 -16.18
N ARG A 60 37.96 -9.74 -17.35
CA ARG A 60 38.03 -10.88 -18.27
C ARG A 60 39.07 -11.94 -17.89
N SER A 61 39.96 -11.62 -16.95
CA SER A 61 41.03 -12.52 -16.48
C SER A 61 40.53 -13.63 -15.55
N ASN A 62 39.33 -13.46 -14.99
CA ASN A 62 38.78 -14.37 -13.96
C ASN A 62 37.81 -15.39 -14.55
N ARG A 63 37.80 -16.59 -14.00
CA ARG A 63 36.79 -17.62 -14.27
C ARG A 63 36.28 -18.17 -12.93
N PRO A 64 34.97 -17.97 -12.57
CA PRO A 64 33.95 -17.27 -13.35
C PRO A 64 34.25 -15.77 -13.55
N LEU A 65 33.61 -15.17 -14.57
CA LEU A 65 33.76 -13.75 -14.92
C LEU A 65 33.29 -12.89 -13.72
N MET A 66 34.11 -11.91 -13.35
CA MET A 66 33.80 -10.99 -12.24
C MET A 66 33.38 -9.62 -12.80
N LEU A 67 32.50 -8.92 -12.08
CA LEU A 67 32.20 -7.52 -12.37
C LEU A 67 33.21 -6.60 -11.69
N THR A 68 33.46 -5.44 -12.28
CA THR A 68 34.15 -4.34 -11.59
C THR A 68 33.20 -3.65 -10.61
N SER A 69 33.70 -2.73 -9.76
CA SER A 69 32.85 -1.89 -8.89
C SER A 69 31.80 -1.10 -9.67
N GLU A 70 32.19 -0.57 -10.83
CA GLU A 70 31.30 0.11 -11.77
C GLU A 70 30.28 -0.84 -12.38
N GLY A 71 30.71 -2.08 -12.68
CA GLY A 71 29.84 -3.15 -13.17
C GLY A 71 28.80 -3.57 -12.14
N GLU A 72 29.18 -3.74 -10.88
CA GLU A 72 28.23 -4.05 -9.78
C GLU A 72 27.22 -2.92 -9.58
N THR A 73 27.69 -1.66 -9.59
CA THR A 73 26.81 -0.49 -9.47
C THR A 73 25.79 -0.44 -10.62
N LEU A 74 26.24 -0.63 -11.86
CA LEU A 74 25.36 -0.61 -13.03
C LEU A 74 24.40 -1.80 -13.01
N ALA A 75 24.86 -3.01 -12.64
CA ALA A 75 24.04 -4.21 -12.54
C ALA A 75 22.90 -4.05 -11.53
N GLY A 76 23.14 -3.35 -10.43
CA GLY A 76 22.11 -3.06 -9.43
C GLY A 76 21.02 -2.10 -9.89
N GLN A 77 21.30 -1.23 -10.87
CA GLN A 77 20.34 -0.22 -11.37
C GLN A 77 19.57 -0.65 -12.63
N ILE A 78 20.14 -1.54 -13.43
CA ILE A 78 19.52 -1.96 -14.72
C ILE A 78 18.14 -2.60 -14.55
N PRO A 79 17.89 -3.48 -13.56
CA PRO A 79 16.55 -4.08 -13.39
C PRO A 79 15.46 -3.02 -13.24
N ASP A 80 15.71 -1.97 -12.46
CA ASP A 80 14.74 -0.88 -12.24
C ASP A 80 14.47 -0.08 -13.52
N ILE A 81 15.52 0.18 -14.30
CA ILE A 81 15.39 0.89 -15.58
C ILE A 81 14.58 0.07 -16.57
N LEU A 82 14.87 -1.22 -16.69
CA LEU A 82 14.15 -2.11 -17.61
C LEU A 82 12.70 -2.34 -17.17
N ALA A 83 12.46 -2.45 -15.88
CA ALA A 83 11.11 -2.56 -15.33
C ALA A 83 10.28 -1.28 -15.60
N SER A 84 10.88 -0.10 -15.40
CA SER A 84 10.25 1.19 -15.72
C SER A 84 9.90 1.32 -17.20
N LEU A 85 10.80 0.86 -18.08
CA LEU A 85 10.53 0.87 -19.52
C LEU A 85 9.41 -0.10 -19.89
N ALA A 86 9.41 -1.33 -19.33
CA ALA A 86 8.37 -2.31 -19.55
C ALA A 86 7.01 -1.75 -19.13
N ALA A 87 6.92 -1.11 -17.96
CA ALA A 87 5.71 -0.49 -17.47
C ALA A 87 5.18 0.61 -18.40
N VAL A 88 6.06 1.43 -18.99
CA VAL A 88 5.65 2.43 -19.99
C VAL A 88 5.11 1.77 -21.26
N VAL A 89 5.75 0.70 -21.73
CA VAL A 89 5.27 -0.05 -22.92
C VAL A 89 3.91 -0.69 -22.63
N ASP A 90 3.75 -1.32 -21.45
CA ASP A 90 2.48 -1.90 -21.02
C ASP A 90 1.37 -0.84 -20.90
N THR A 91 1.70 0.35 -20.39
CA THR A 91 0.77 1.48 -20.32
C THR A 91 0.31 1.93 -21.70
N VAL A 92 1.21 2.03 -22.68
CA VAL A 92 0.87 2.42 -24.05
C VAL A 92 0.08 1.32 -24.75
N GLN A 93 0.40 0.06 -24.52
CA GLN A 93 -0.34 -1.08 -25.09
C GLN A 93 -1.73 -1.21 -24.48
N SER A 94 -1.89 -1.00 -23.16
CA SER A 94 -3.18 -1.03 -22.48
C SER A 94 -4.11 0.15 -22.84
N GLN A 95 -3.56 1.27 -23.31
CA GLN A 95 -4.36 2.35 -23.91
C GLN A 95 -5.01 1.93 -25.24
N TYR A 96 -4.46 0.94 -25.91
CA TYR A 96 -4.99 0.40 -27.18
C TYR A 96 -6.03 -0.70 -26.96
N ASP A 97 -5.88 -1.48 -25.87
CA ASP A 97 -6.86 -2.48 -25.42
C ASP A 97 -7.69 -1.88 -24.27
N ALA A 98 -8.96 -1.65 -24.51
CA ALA A 98 -9.89 -0.93 -23.61
C ALA A 98 -10.11 -1.58 -22.22
N GLN A 99 -9.35 -2.61 -21.87
CA GLN A 99 -9.42 -3.31 -20.59
C GLN A 99 -8.02 -3.64 -20.07
N LEU A 100 -7.70 -3.16 -18.88
CA LEU A 100 -6.44 -3.48 -18.21
C LEU A 100 -6.38 -4.98 -17.90
N GLN A 101 -5.25 -5.62 -18.18
CA GLN A 101 -5.10 -7.04 -17.88
C GLN A 101 -5.13 -7.33 -16.38
N ARG A 102 -4.48 -6.49 -15.54
CA ARG A 102 -4.39 -6.71 -14.11
C ARG A 102 -4.25 -5.40 -13.35
N ILE A 103 -4.88 -5.34 -12.17
CA ILE A 103 -4.68 -4.29 -11.15
C ILE A 103 -4.29 -4.97 -9.84
N ARG A 104 -3.18 -4.53 -9.22
CA ARG A 104 -2.73 -4.96 -7.90
C ARG A 104 -2.86 -3.82 -6.90
N ILE A 105 -3.57 -4.07 -5.81
CA ILE A 105 -3.88 -3.06 -4.79
C ILE A 105 -3.45 -3.58 -3.43
N ALA A 106 -2.57 -2.83 -2.75
CA ALA A 106 -2.26 -3.07 -1.36
C ALA A 106 -3.13 -2.18 -0.47
N MET A 107 -3.70 -2.75 0.60
CA MET A 107 -4.51 -1.99 1.55
C MET A 107 -4.40 -2.54 2.97
N PRO A 108 -4.73 -1.73 3.99
CA PRO A 108 -4.77 -2.20 5.37
C PRO A 108 -5.71 -3.39 5.54
N ASP A 109 -5.34 -4.30 6.43
CA ASP A 109 -6.15 -5.48 6.75
C ASP A 109 -7.59 -5.13 7.16
N SER A 110 -7.75 -4.03 7.92
CA SER A 110 -9.06 -3.51 8.28
C SER A 110 -9.96 -3.21 7.08
N MET A 111 -9.40 -2.72 5.99
CA MET A 111 -10.15 -2.39 4.78
C MET A 111 -10.38 -3.63 3.91
N SER A 112 -9.34 -4.46 3.75
CA SER A 112 -9.45 -5.69 2.98
C SER A 112 -10.49 -6.66 3.56
N CYS A 113 -10.49 -6.87 4.87
CA CYS A 113 -11.44 -7.78 5.53
C CYS A 113 -12.87 -7.23 5.60
N SER A 114 -13.05 -5.90 5.67
CA SER A 114 -14.37 -5.31 5.89
C SER A 114 -15.10 -4.93 4.59
N MET A 115 -14.38 -4.61 3.50
CA MET A 115 -14.97 -4.16 2.23
C MET A 115 -14.26 -4.68 0.98
N GLY A 116 -13.24 -5.50 1.13
CA GLY A 116 -12.42 -5.97 0.01
C GLY A 116 -13.17 -6.80 -1.01
N ALA A 117 -14.10 -7.64 -0.57
CA ALA A 117 -14.88 -8.51 -1.45
C ALA A 117 -15.81 -7.69 -2.38
N GLU A 118 -16.54 -6.73 -1.81
CA GLU A 118 -17.43 -5.83 -2.54
C GLU A 118 -16.63 -4.96 -3.49
N PHE A 119 -15.49 -4.45 -3.03
CA PHE A 119 -14.60 -3.65 -3.86
C PHE A 119 -14.08 -4.46 -5.07
N VAL A 120 -13.54 -5.67 -4.87
CA VAL A 120 -13.02 -6.52 -5.98
C VAL A 120 -14.12 -6.85 -6.98
N SER A 121 -15.33 -7.13 -6.50
CA SER A 121 -16.49 -7.41 -7.35
C SER A 121 -16.80 -6.27 -8.32
N LEU A 122 -16.70 -5.01 -7.86
CA LEU A 122 -16.93 -3.82 -8.70
C LEU A 122 -15.70 -3.44 -9.53
N ALA A 123 -14.51 -3.56 -8.96
CA ALA A 123 -13.24 -3.26 -9.64
C ALA A 123 -12.93 -4.23 -10.80
N GLY A 124 -13.52 -5.42 -10.81
CA GLY A 124 -13.47 -6.35 -11.94
C GLY A 124 -14.02 -5.80 -13.27
N LYS A 125 -14.69 -4.63 -13.24
CA LYS A 125 -15.08 -3.89 -14.46
C LYS A 125 -13.94 -3.05 -15.04
N LEU A 126 -12.88 -2.80 -14.24
CA LEU A 126 -11.73 -1.99 -14.64
C LEU A 126 -10.60 -2.82 -15.23
N ALA A 127 -10.51 -4.11 -14.87
CA ALA A 127 -9.45 -5.01 -15.30
C ALA A 127 -9.94 -6.44 -15.40
N GLU A 128 -9.23 -7.27 -16.18
CA GLU A 128 -9.51 -8.71 -16.27
C GLU A 128 -9.20 -9.46 -14.97
N SER A 129 -8.23 -8.94 -14.20
CA SER A 129 -7.81 -9.49 -12.91
C SER A 129 -7.58 -8.37 -11.89
N VAL A 130 -8.14 -8.54 -10.69
CA VAL A 130 -7.92 -7.64 -9.55
C VAL A 130 -7.32 -8.44 -8.41
N GLU A 131 -6.14 -8.05 -7.96
CA GLU A 131 -5.40 -8.72 -6.89
C GLU A 131 -5.31 -7.78 -5.67
N LEU A 132 -5.83 -8.25 -4.52
CA LEU A 132 -5.69 -7.55 -3.25
C LEU A 132 -4.53 -8.13 -2.44
N CYS A 133 -3.63 -7.24 -2.03
CA CYS A 133 -2.57 -7.53 -1.07
C CYS A 133 -2.98 -6.91 0.28
N ALA A 134 -3.32 -7.76 1.25
CA ALA A 134 -3.73 -7.30 2.59
C ALA A 134 -2.60 -7.46 3.60
N GLY A 135 -2.61 -6.63 4.64
CA GLY A 135 -1.73 -6.76 5.79
C GLY A 135 -0.77 -5.58 5.98
N ILE A 136 0.15 -5.77 6.93
CA ILE A 136 1.20 -4.81 7.25
C ILE A 136 2.29 -4.96 6.19
N VAL A 137 2.27 -4.11 5.18
CA VAL A 137 3.41 -4.00 4.26
C VAL A 137 4.38 -3.00 4.88
N PRO A 138 5.65 -3.37 5.16
CA PRO A 138 6.66 -2.39 5.50
C PRO A 138 6.78 -1.41 4.34
N TRP A 139 6.60 -0.12 4.61
CA TRP A 139 6.50 0.94 3.62
C TRP A 139 7.87 1.42 3.16
N GLU A 140 8.71 0.53 2.72
CA GLU A 140 9.90 0.90 1.99
C GLU A 140 9.58 0.90 0.50
N GLN A 141 10.03 1.90 -0.23
CA GLN A 141 9.83 2.08 -1.68
C GLN A 141 10.13 0.82 -2.48
N ASP A 142 11.08 0.01 -2.02
CA ASP A 142 11.48 -1.23 -2.64
C ASP A 142 10.36 -2.28 -2.65
N VAL A 143 9.49 -2.30 -1.64
CA VAL A 143 8.36 -3.24 -1.57
C VAL A 143 7.27 -2.85 -2.56
N PHE A 144 6.96 -1.56 -2.69
CA PHE A 144 5.99 -1.06 -3.66
C PHE A 144 6.43 -1.39 -5.09
N ARG A 145 7.73 -1.23 -5.38
CA ARG A 145 8.33 -1.58 -6.68
C ARG A 145 8.48 -3.09 -6.86
N ALA A 146 9.02 -3.80 -5.88
CA ALA A 146 9.28 -5.24 -5.95
C ALA A 146 7.98 -6.06 -6.08
N LEU A 147 6.90 -5.66 -5.42
CA LEU A 147 5.60 -6.33 -5.49
C LEU A 147 4.77 -5.91 -6.70
N GLN A 148 5.25 -4.99 -7.54
CA GLN A 148 4.49 -4.50 -8.70
C GLN A 148 3.07 -4.04 -8.33
N ILE A 149 2.91 -3.35 -7.20
CA ILE A 149 1.64 -2.82 -6.75
C ILE A 149 1.31 -1.57 -7.57
N ASP A 150 0.10 -1.47 -8.10
CA ASP A 150 -0.37 -0.32 -8.86
C ASP A 150 -0.95 0.75 -7.96
N PHE A 151 -1.66 0.31 -6.92
CA PHE A 151 -2.30 1.17 -5.93
C PHE A 151 -2.01 0.74 -4.51
N LEU A 152 -1.86 1.73 -3.66
CA LEU A 152 -1.66 1.59 -2.25
C LEU A 152 -2.70 2.39 -1.49
N VAL A 153 -3.36 1.79 -0.50
CA VAL A 153 -4.17 2.53 0.46
C VAL A 153 -3.40 2.70 1.76
N ASP A 154 -3.12 3.93 2.14
CA ASP A 154 -2.45 4.27 3.41
C ASP A 154 -2.97 5.58 3.99
N SER A 155 -2.51 5.90 5.20
CA SER A 155 -2.78 7.17 5.89
C SER A 155 -1.53 8.02 6.00
N PRO A 156 -1.62 9.38 5.91
CA PRO A 156 -0.52 10.27 6.22
C PRO A 156 0.03 10.05 7.64
N PRO A 157 1.31 10.41 7.93
CA PRO A 157 2.26 11.07 7.02
C PRO A 157 2.96 10.09 6.08
N TYR A 158 3.19 10.54 4.85
CA TYR A 158 4.05 9.89 3.87
C TYR A 158 4.89 10.95 3.17
N ASP A 159 6.05 10.59 2.57
CA ASP A 159 6.86 11.54 1.82
C ASP A 159 6.19 11.89 0.48
N PRO A 160 5.76 13.15 0.25
CA PRO A 160 5.08 13.54 -0.98
C PRO A 160 5.95 13.37 -2.25
N LYS A 161 7.28 13.25 -2.08
CA LYS A 161 8.19 13.04 -3.22
C LYS A 161 8.16 11.62 -3.77
N GLU A 162 7.61 10.69 -3.01
CA GLU A 162 7.62 9.27 -3.32
C GLU A 162 6.32 8.80 -3.95
N TYR A 163 5.24 9.59 -3.83
CA TYR A 163 3.90 9.17 -4.21
C TYR A 163 3.25 10.18 -5.15
N PHE A 164 2.58 9.64 -6.16
CA PHE A 164 1.90 10.44 -7.17
C PHE A 164 0.39 10.48 -6.90
N HIS A 165 -0.16 11.70 -6.84
CA HIS A 165 -1.58 11.98 -6.79
C HIS A 165 -2.36 11.21 -5.72
N PRO A 166 -2.13 11.45 -4.42
CA PRO A 166 -2.95 10.84 -3.37
C PRO A 166 -4.39 11.34 -3.48
N LEU A 167 -5.32 10.38 -3.57
CA LEU A 167 -6.76 10.64 -3.61
C LEU A 167 -7.37 10.22 -2.28
N GLU A 168 -8.09 11.12 -1.63
CA GLU A 168 -8.82 10.77 -0.42
C GLU A 168 -9.94 9.77 -0.75
N ILE A 169 -10.01 8.69 0.04
CA ILE A 169 -11.08 7.70 -0.06
C ILE A 169 -12.14 8.03 0.99
N PHE A 170 -11.79 7.88 2.26
CA PHE A 170 -12.64 8.24 3.40
C PHE A 170 -11.81 8.37 4.67
N THR A 171 -12.45 8.95 5.70
CA THR A 171 -11.91 9.12 7.05
C THR A 171 -12.49 8.09 7.99
N ASP A 172 -11.64 7.46 8.82
CA ASP A 172 -11.96 6.40 9.77
C ASP A 172 -11.66 6.90 11.20
N PRO A 173 -12.70 7.16 12.03
CA PRO A 173 -12.52 7.65 13.38
C PRO A 173 -11.99 6.56 14.32
N TYR A 174 -11.10 6.95 15.24
CA TYR A 174 -10.72 6.11 16.36
C TYR A 174 -11.80 6.07 17.41
N VAL A 175 -11.89 4.94 18.06
CA VAL A 175 -12.86 4.66 19.14
C VAL A 175 -12.15 3.94 20.29
N LEU A 176 -12.61 4.16 21.52
CA LEU A 176 -12.26 3.30 22.64
C LEU A 176 -13.26 2.16 22.71
N ILE A 177 -12.77 0.94 22.90
CA ILE A 177 -13.59 -0.25 23.11
C ILE A 177 -13.30 -0.90 24.45
N CYS A 178 -14.34 -1.41 25.09
CA CYS A 178 -14.28 -2.26 26.27
C CYS A 178 -15.36 -3.34 26.20
N SER A 179 -15.26 -4.37 27.04
CA SER A 179 -16.29 -5.41 27.06
C SER A 179 -17.59 -4.90 27.68
N THR A 180 -18.74 -5.35 27.16
CA THR A 180 -20.07 -5.12 27.77
C THR A 180 -20.17 -5.62 29.20
N LYS A 181 -19.30 -6.54 29.65
CA LYS A 181 -19.21 -7.02 31.03
C LYS A 181 -18.89 -5.93 32.04
N HIS A 182 -18.34 -4.82 31.61
CA HIS A 182 -17.99 -3.69 32.48
C HIS A 182 -19.14 -2.67 32.62
N GLY A 183 -20.26 -2.91 31.94
CA GLY A 183 -21.47 -2.07 32.03
C GLY A 183 -21.20 -0.62 31.56
N ASP A 184 -21.97 0.31 32.15
CA ASP A 184 -21.91 1.73 31.82
C ASP A 184 -20.87 2.52 32.65
N SER A 185 -19.83 1.85 33.19
CA SER A 185 -18.75 2.53 33.92
C SER A 185 -18.16 3.68 33.09
N PRO A 186 -17.85 4.84 33.72
CA PRO A 186 -17.18 5.94 33.02
C PRO A 186 -15.87 5.51 32.36
N THR A 187 -15.49 6.22 31.28
CA THR A 187 -14.27 5.90 30.52
C THR A 187 -13.02 5.95 31.41
N GLU A 188 -12.94 6.93 32.31
CA GLU A 188 -11.86 7.11 33.25
C GLU A 188 -11.71 5.91 34.19
N GLU A 189 -12.83 5.38 34.69
CA GLU A 189 -12.85 4.21 35.57
C GLU A 189 -12.39 2.94 34.81
N ILE A 190 -12.80 2.78 33.55
CA ILE A 190 -12.37 1.67 32.69
C ILE A 190 -10.84 1.73 32.49
N ILE A 191 -10.30 2.92 32.20
CA ILE A 191 -8.87 3.14 31.96
C ILE A 191 -8.05 2.86 33.23
N GLU A 192 -8.52 3.27 34.40
CA GLU A 192 -7.83 3.04 35.67
C GLU A 192 -7.83 1.57 36.10
N ARG A 193 -8.96 0.88 35.93
CA ARG A 193 -9.15 -0.47 36.50
C ARG A 193 -8.69 -1.59 35.60
N LEU A 194 -8.71 -1.39 34.28
CA LEU A 194 -8.41 -2.43 33.32
C LEU A 194 -7.09 -2.16 32.61
N PRO A 195 -6.33 -3.19 32.26
CA PRO A 195 -5.11 -3.02 31.48
C PRO A 195 -5.43 -2.59 30.06
N GLN A 196 -4.53 -1.79 29.49
CA GLN A 196 -4.57 -1.46 28.07
C GLN A 196 -4.20 -2.69 27.23
N VAL A 197 -4.98 -2.94 26.18
CA VAL A 197 -4.68 -3.85 25.08
C VAL A 197 -4.34 -2.98 23.87
N ALA A 198 -3.14 -3.10 23.34
CA ALA A 198 -2.65 -2.17 22.32
C ALA A 198 -2.33 -2.87 21.00
N HIS A 199 -2.45 -2.09 19.92
CA HIS A 199 -1.88 -2.45 18.63
C HIS A 199 -0.36 -2.32 18.65
N ALA A 200 0.33 -3.15 17.86
CA ALA A 200 1.77 -3.15 17.74
C ALA A 200 2.31 -1.78 17.32
N GLN A 201 3.36 -1.32 17.99
CA GLN A 201 4.00 -0.02 17.72
C GLN A 201 4.74 0.04 16.38
N THR A 202 4.95 -1.10 15.76
CA THR A 202 5.59 -1.21 14.42
C THR A 202 4.74 -0.64 13.30
N THR A 203 3.44 -0.37 13.53
CA THR A 203 2.52 0.17 12.54
C THR A 203 2.17 1.62 12.82
N LYS A 204 1.95 2.44 11.78
CA LYS A 204 1.44 3.82 11.92
C LYS A 204 0.13 3.85 12.71
N PHE A 205 -0.76 2.88 12.44
CA PHE A 205 -2.02 2.73 13.16
C PHE A 205 -1.82 2.52 14.67
N GLY A 206 -0.96 1.59 15.05
CA GLY A 206 -0.64 1.33 16.45
C GLY A 206 0.06 2.51 17.13
N GLN A 207 0.96 3.21 16.44
CA GLN A 207 1.60 4.43 16.95
C GLN A 207 0.56 5.52 17.23
N ARG A 208 -0.39 5.74 16.32
CA ARG A 208 -1.47 6.73 16.50
C ARG A 208 -2.41 6.34 17.64
N ALA A 209 -2.85 5.08 17.71
CA ALA A 209 -3.70 4.58 18.79
C ALA A 209 -3.06 4.76 20.18
N ARG A 210 -1.74 4.49 20.29
CA ARG A 210 -0.97 4.76 21.51
C ARG A 210 -0.83 6.25 21.81
N GLY A 211 -0.68 7.09 20.78
CA GLY A 211 -0.69 8.55 20.92
C GLY A 211 -1.98 9.05 21.55
N ILE A 212 -3.13 8.55 21.08
CA ILE A 212 -4.46 8.87 21.64
C ILE A 212 -4.54 8.42 23.10
N ALA A 213 -4.13 7.18 23.41
CA ALA A 213 -4.13 6.68 24.79
C ALA A 213 -3.27 7.53 25.72
N ARG A 214 -2.10 8.02 25.25
CA ARG A 214 -1.28 8.97 26.01
C ARG A 214 -1.99 10.30 26.26
N GLY A 215 -2.76 10.78 25.29
CA GLY A 215 -3.61 11.97 25.45
C GLY A 215 -4.66 11.81 26.55
N LEU A 216 -5.08 10.59 26.86
CA LEU A 216 -5.97 10.23 27.97
C LEU A 216 -5.19 10.07 29.32
N GLY A 217 -3.93 10.41 29.38
CA GLY A 217 -3.09 10.29 30.59
C GLY A 217 -2.54 8.88 30.84
N VAL A 218 -2.71 7.95 29.90
CA VAL A 218 -2.22 6.57 30.05
C VAL A 218 -0.73 6.48 29.75
N ARG A 219 0.03 5.79 30.59
CA ARG A 219 1.45 5.51 30.34
C ARG A 219 1.59 4.54 29.17
N ASP A 220 2.54 4.79 28.27
CA ASP A 220 2.80 3.93 27.12
C ASP A 220 3.56 2.66 27.52
N ASN A 221 2.90 1.84 28.32
CA ASN A 221 3.38 0.52 28.74
C ASN A 221 2.22 -0.46 28.77
N PRO A 222 1.61 -0.79 27.62
CA PRO A 222 0.47 -1.68 27.55
C PRO A 222 0.87 -3.08 27.99
N LYS A 223 0.00 -3.71 28.78
CA LYS A 223 0.22 -5.07 29.27
C LYS A 223 0.15 -6.11 28.13
N TYR A 224 -0.70 -5.85 27.13
CA TYR A 224 -0.95 -6.76 26.01
C TYR A 224 -0.77 -6.02 24.69
N ASN A 225 -0.05 -6.65 23.75
CA ASN A 225 0.24 -6.11 22.43
C ASN A 225 -0.05 -7.13 21.35
N PHE A 226 -0.78 -6.72 20.31
CA PHE A 226 -1.09 -7.57 19.16
C PHE A 226 -0.83 -6.79 17.87
N ASP A 227 -0.42 -7.48 16.83
CA ASP A 227 -0.25 -6.96 15.47
C ASP A 227 -1.56 -6.99 14.67
N SER A 228 -2.49 -7.87 15.04
CA SER A 228 -3.80 -8.03 14.42
C SER A 228 -4.88 -7.27 15.18
N SER A 229 -5.66 -6.43 14.46
CA SER A 229 -6.84 -5.74 15.03
C SER A 229 -7.91 -6.72 15.51
N GLN A 230 -8.09 -7.85 14.82
CA GLN A 230 -9.03 -8.89 15.25
C GLN A 230 -8.65 -9.47 16.60
N SER A 231 -7.37 -9.69 16.85
CA SER A 231 -6.86 -10.18 18.13
C SER A 231 -7.09 -9.16 19.25
N VAL A 232 -6.85 -7.87 19.00
CA VAL A 232 -7.15 -6.79 19.95
C VAL A 232 -8.63 -6.79 20.31
N ILE A 233 -9.51 -6.78 19.30
CA ILE A 233 -10.98 -6.76 19.50
C ILE A 233 -11.44 -7.98 20.27
N ARG A 234 -10.99 -9.17 19.91
CA ARG A 234 -11.34 -10.42 20.58
C ARG A 234 -10.90 -10.44 22.05
N PHE A 235 -9.70 -9.94 22.33
CA PHE A 235 -9.16 -9.90 23.68
C PHE A 235 -9.94 -8.94 24.58
N VAL A 236 -10.39 -7.80 24.03
CA VAL A 236 -11.27 -6.85 24.71
C VAL A 236 -12.67 -7.46 24.92
N GLU A 237 -13.26 -8.10 23.91
CA GLU A 237 -14.57 -8.72 23.97
C GLU A 237 -14.70 -9.71 25.14
N ILE A 238 -13.68 -10.54 25.38
CA ILE A 238 -13.68 -11.49 26.49
C ILE A 238 -13.46 -10.85 27.86
N GLY A 239 -13.15 -9.55 27.93
CA GLY A 239 -13.13 -8.74 29.14
C GLY A 239 -11.76 -8.52 29.77
N TYR A 240 -10.66 -8.76 29.07
CA TYR A 240 -9.30 -8.64 29.62
C TYR A 240 -8.69 -7.24 29.56
N GLY A 241 -9.44 -6.25 29.10
CA GLY A 241 -8.93 -4.89 29.04
C GLY A 241 -9.77 -3.97 28.16
N TRP A 242 -9.21 -2.82 27.85
CA TRP A 242 -9.74 -1.83 26.91
C TRP A 242 -8.71 -1.53 25.82
N ALA A 243 -9.16 -1.02 24.68
CA ALA A 243 -8.28 -0.65 23.57
C ALA A 243 -8.74 0.61 22.85
N ILE A 244 -7.78 1.32 22.23
CA ILE A 244 -8.07 2.27 21.17
C ILE A 244 -7.91 1.52 19.83
N THR A 245 -8.96 1.54 19.03
CA THR A 245 -9.00 0.97 17.68
C THR A 245 -9.75 1.95 16.76
N SER A 246 -10.17 1.56 15.57
CA SER A 246 -10.99 2.42 14.72
C SER A 246 -12.35 1.78 14.43
N ALA A 247 -13.32 2.60 14.02
CA ALA A 247 -14.65 2.13 13.68
C ALA A 247 -14.61 1.09 12.55
N LEU A 248 -13.78 1.30 11.54
CA LEU A 248 -13.59 0.35 10.44
C LEU A 248 -13.06 -1.01 10.91
N CYS A 249 -12.12 -1.02 11.87
CA CYS A 249 -11.55 -2.26 12.38
C CYS A 249 -12.59 -3.18 13.02
N LEU A 250 -13.67 -2.63 13.58
CA LEU A 250 -14.71 -3.42 14.24
C LEU A 250 -15.51 -4.28 13.25
N TYR A 251 -15.67 -3.82 12.02
CA TYR A 251 -16.36 -4.55 10.96
C TYR A 251 -15.60 -5.78 10.44
N GLN A 252 -14.31 -5.94 10.82
CA GLN A 252 -13.59 -7.21 10.60
C GLN A 252 -14.10 -8.35 11.50
N SER A 253 -14.79 -8.01 12.60
CA SER A 253 -15.26 -8.96 13.60
C SER A 253 -16.73 -8.66 13.96
N PRO A 254 -17.69 -8.86 13.03
CA PRO A 254 -19.09 -8.47 13.26
C PRO A 254 -19.71 -9.09 14.51
N ALA A 255 -19.33 -10.31 14.86
CA ALA A 255 -19.82 -10.98 16.05
C ALA A 255 -19.43 -10.27 17.36
N ALA A 256 -18.30 -9.54 17.36
CA ALA A 256 -17.80 -8.84 18.54
C ALA A 256 -18.70 -7.67 18.97
N PHE A 257 -19.51 -7.09 18.08
CA PHE A 257 -20.44 -6.01 18.44
C PHE A 257 -21.41 -6.35 19.57
N LYS A 258 -21.69 -7.63 19.76
CA LYS A 258 -22.54 -8.10 20.87
C LYS A 258 -21.84 -8.11 22.24
N GLY A 259 -20.49 -8.17 22.21
CA GLY A 259 -19.66 -8.30 23.42
C GLY A 259 -18.84 -7.06 23.78
N ILE A 260 -18.86 -6.01 22.95
CA ILE A 260 -18.11 -4.78 23.16
C ILE A 260 -19.02 -3.55 23.26
N GLN A 261 -18.55 -2.57 24.03
CA GLN A 261 -19.06 -1.20 24.00
C GLN A 261 -18.10 -0.34 23.21
N VAL A 262 -18.64 0.55 22.39
CA VAL A 262 -17.88 1.50 21.57
C VAL A 262 -18.07 2.90 22.16
N ARG A 263 -16.98 3.61 22.41
CA ARG A 263 -16.98 4.99 22.91
C ARG A 263 -16.27 5.90 21.91
N GLN A 264 -16.96 6.95 21.54
CA GLN A 264 -16.43 7.97 20.64
C GLN A 264 -15.24 8.68 21.29
N MET A 265 -14.22 8.98 20.48
CA MET A 265 -13.08 9.80 20.83
C MET A 265 -13.26 11.24 20.32
N GLY A 266 -12.24 12.10 20.47
CA GLY A 266 -12.26 13.44 19.93
C GLY A 266 -12.41 13.46 18.40
N GLU A 267 -12.91 14.57 17.85
CA GLU A 267 -13.06 14.72 16.40
C GLU A 267 -11.71 14.69 15.67
N GLU A 268 -10.63 15.07 16.33
CA GLU A 268 -9.25 15.01 15.83
C GLU A 268 -8.69 13.58 15.82
N ASP A 269 -9.30 12.66 16.56
CA ASP A 269 -8.86 11.28 16.65
C ASP A 269 -9.42 10.45 15.50
N ARG A 270 -8.86 10.68 14.31
CA ARG A 270 -9.24 10.02 13.06
C ARG A 270 -8.02 9.82 12.17
N ARG A 271 -8.13 8.91 11.23
CA ARG A 271 -7.19 8.73 10.13
C ARG A 271 -7.92 8.89 8.80
N THR A 272 -7.30 9.56 7.85
CA THR A 272 -7.79 9.61 6.48
C THR A 272 -7.10 8.53 5.67
N LEU A 273 -7.86 7.71 4.97
CA LEU A 273 -7.35 6.68 4.06
C LEU A 273 -7.27 7.30 2.66
N MET A 274 -6.09 7.19 2.06
CA MET A 274 -5.77 7.75 0.76
C MET A 274 -5.43 6.62 -0.20
N LEU A 275 -5.92 6.71 -1.43
CA LEU A 275 -5.42 5.90 -2.54
C LEU A 275 -4.20 6.59 -3.14
N ILE A 276 -3.11 5.88 -3.17
CA ILE A 276 -1.82 6.34 -3.71
C ILE A 276 -1.52 5.48 -4.91
N SER A 277 -1.23 6.08 -6.06
CA SER A 277 -0.90 5.36 -7.28
C SER A 277 0.60 5.38 -7.57
N ARG A 278 1.09 4.38 -8.28
CA ARG A 278 2.39 4.40 -8.90
C ARG A 278 2.45 5.49 -10.00
N ALA A 279 3.62 6.05 -10.26
CA ALA A 279 3.81 7.19 -11.16
C ALA A 279 3.32 6.98 -12.60
N ASP A 280 3.38 5.75 -13.07
CA ASP A 280 3.02 5.33 -14.42
C ASP A 280 1.56 4.91 -14.58
N VAL A 281 0.79 4.89 -13.47
CA VAL A 281 -0.65 4.58 -13.51
C VAL A 281 -1.43 5.78 -14.04
N LEU A 282 -2.35 5.51 -14.97
CA LEU A 282 -3.23 6.53 -15.54
C LEU A 282 -4.07 7.21 -14.45
N LYS A 283 -4.09 8.55 -14.44
CA LYS A 283 -4.89 9.33 -13.50
C LYS A 283 -6.35 8.91 -13.50
N GLN A 284 -6.94 8.67 -14.68
CA GLN A 284 -8.33 8.25 -14.80
C GLN A 284 -8.60 6.92 -14.11
N LEU A 285 -7.67 5.97 -14.20
CA LEU A 285 -7.79 4.69 -13.48
C LEU A 285 -7.74 4.88 -11.98
N ALA A 286 -6.85 5.74 -11.47
CA ALA A 286 -6.78 6.07 -10.05
C ALA A 286 -8.09 6.72 -9.56
N TRP A 287 -8.66 7.65 -10.31
CA TRP A 287 -9.95 8.27 -10.02
C TRP A 287 -11.09 7.25 -9.99
N ASN A 288 -11.18 6.39 -10.99
CA ASN A 288 -12.20 5.34 -11.06
C ASN A 288 -12.07 4.37 -9.88
N THR A 289 -10.85 3.96 -9.55
CA THR A 289 -10.57 3.05 -8.43
C THR A 289 -10.97 3.69 -7.10
N ALA A 290 -10.58 4.96 -6.85
CA ALA A 290 -10.99 5.69 -5.65
C ALA A 290 -12.52 5.91 -5.59
N GLY A 291 -13.15 6.17 -6.73
CA GLY A 291 -14.61 6.29 -6.86
C GLY A 291 -15.32 5.01 -6.42
N ILE A 292 -14.89 3.86 -6.94
CA ILE A 292 -15.45 2.56 -6.55
C ILE A 292 -15.27 2.31 -5.05
N MET A 293 -14.11 2.64 -4.47
CA MET A 293 -13.88 2.47 -3.03
C MET A 293 -14.84 3.32 -2.18
N ARG A 294 -15.07 4.57 -2.58
CA ARG A 294 -16.04 5.46 -1.90
C ARG A 294 -17.47 4.95 -2.03
N ASP A 295 -17.86 4.46 -3.21
CA ASP A 295 -19.20 3.92 -3.44
C ASP A 295 -19.46 2.66 -2.61
N VAL A 296 -18.50 1.73 -2.57
CA VAL A 296 -18.56 0.54 -1.71
C VAL A 296 -18.67 0.94 -0.24
N PHE A 297 -17.81 1.85 0.21
CA PHE A 297 -17.85 2.34 1.59
C PHE A 297 -19.22 2.93 1.94
N ARG A 298 -19.78 3.81 1.08
CA ARG A 298 -21.10 4.39 1.27
C ARG A 298 -22.20 3.34 1.34
N GLN A 299 -22.21 2.37 0.41
CA GLN A 299 -23.19 1.29 0.39
C GLN A 299 -23.16 0.44 1.65
N LEU A 300 -21.96 0.13 2.15
CA LEU A 300 -21.79 -0.66 3.37
C LEU A 300 -22.25 0.11 4.60
N VAL A 301 -21.87 1.38 4.73
CA VAL A 301 -22.27 2.24 5.87
C VAL A 301 -23.78 2.49 5.89
N ASP A 302 -24.42 2.68 4.73
CA ASP A 302 -25.88 2.91 4.64
C ASP A 302 -26.71 1.61 4.68
N GLY A 303 -26.06 0.46 4.58
CA GLY A 303 -26.69 -0.87 4.56
C GLY A 303 -26.20 -1.78 5.70
N PRO A 304 -25.46 -2.84 5.37
CA PRO A 304 -25.17 -3.91 6.34
C PRO A 304 -24.38 -3.45 7.56
N TRP A 305 -23.57 -2.41 7.46
CA TRP A 305 -22.84 -1.90 8.63
C TRP A 305 -23.74 -1.14 9.59
N ALA A 306 -24.74 -0.41 9.09
CA ALA A 306 -25.75 0.23 9.96
C ALA A 306 -26.62 -0.81 10.68
N GLU A 307 -26.91 -1.95 10.05
CA GLU A 307 -27.64 -3.05 10.69
C GLU A 307 -26.84 -3.71 11.81
N LEU A 308 -25.52 -3.85 11.63
CA LEU A 308 -24.61 -4.44 12.62
C LEU A 308 -24.36 -3.51 13.81
N SER A 309 -24.09 -2.24 13.56
CA SER A 309 -23.82 -1.21 14.55
C SER A 309 -24.21 0.18 14.04
N PRO A 310 -25.44 0.65 14.31
CA PRO A 310 -25.86 2.01 13.95
C PRO A 310 -24.89 3.07 14.47
N GLN A 311 -24.39 2.92 15.70
CA GLN A 311 -23.45 3.85 16.31
C GLN A 311 -22.15 3.99 15.50
N CYS A 312 -21.52 2.89 15.09
CA CYS A 312 -20.29 2.94 14.29
C CYS A 312 -20.56 3.47 12.88
N ALA A 313 -21.70 3.12 12.27
CA ALA A 313 -22.09 3.65 10.98
C ALA A 313 -22.30 5.16 11.02
N ASP A 314 -22.93 5.70 12.09
CA ASP A 314 -23.13 7.13 12.28
C ASP A 314 -21.80 7.87 12.51
N LEU A 315 -20.85 7.27 13.25
CA LEU A 315 -19.49 7.82 13.39
C LEU A 315 -18.78 7.91 12.04
N LEU A 316 -18.84 6.84 11.22
CA LEU A 316 -18.25 6.82 9.89
C LEU A 316 -18.92 7.84 8.96
N ARG A 317 -20.24 7.94 8.99
CA ARG A 317 -21.02 8.91 8.20
C ARG A 317 -20.67 10.34 8.59
N GLY A 318 -20.64 10.64 9.89
CA GLY A 318 -20.28 11.96 10.42
C GLY A 318 -18.86 12.40 10.09
N ALA A 319 -17.92 11.45 10.04
CA ALA A 319 -16.53 11.74 9.65
C ALA A 319 -16.35 11.97 8.13
N ASN A 320 -17.35 11.64 7.29
CA ASN A 320 -17.26 11.65 5.83
C ASN A 320 -18.41 12.40 5.13
N PRO A 321 -18.71 13.65 5.48
CA PRO A 321 -19.87 14.35 4.92
C PRO A 321 -19.79 14.48 3.38
N SER A 322 -18.61 14.62 2.81
CA SER A 322 -18.41 14.72 1.37
C SER A 322 -18.73 13.42 0.61
N VAL A 323 -18.52 12.28 1.23
CA VAL A 323 -18.81 10.96 0.63
C VAL A 323 -20.33 10.69 0.63
N PHE A 324 -21.06 11.23 1.61
CA PHE A 324 -22.52 11.05 1.78
C PHE A 324 -23.36 12.23 1.28
N ALA A 325 -22.75 13.37 0.90
CA ALA A 325 -23.45 14.41 0.17
C ALA A 325 -23.97 13.84 -1.16
N ALA A 326 -25.26 14.04 -1.45
CA ALA A 326 -25.84 13.59 -2.69
C ALA A 326 -24.98 14.08 -3.86
N THR A 327 -24.60 13.19 -4.75
CA THR A 327 -23.87 13.50 -5.98
C THR A 327 -24.75 14.39 -6.86
N SER A 328 -24.70 15.69 -6.64
CA SER A 328 -25.15 16.68 -7.62
C SER A 328 -24.03 16.84 -8.64
N GLN A 329 -24.22 16.16 -9.79
CA GLN A 329 -23.57 16.39 -11.09
C GLN A 329 -22.03 16.48 -11.08
N GLY A 330 -21.44 15.54 -11.82
CA GLY A 330 -20.26 15.68 -12.70
C GLY A 330 -19.27 16.80 -12.38
N ASP A 331 -18.34 16.59 -11.46
CA ASP A 331 -17.07 17.31 -11.50
C ASP A 331 -16.15 16.61 -12.52
N ASP A 332 -16.23 17.12 -13.74
CA ASP A 332 -15.27 16.85 -14.81
C ASP A 332 -13.98 17.64 -14.46
N PRO A 333 -12.83 17.02 -14.26
CA PRO A 333 -11.59 17.73 -13.97
C PRO A 333 -11.08 18.42 -15.25
N ALA A 334 -11.03 19.77 -15.22
CA ALA A 334 -10.34 20.59 -16.19
C ALA A 334 -8.82 20.37 -16.19
#